data_d4270886b14cb9988097f04ea17b342a
#
_entry.id   d4270886b14cb9988097f04ea17b342a
#
_cell.length_a   1.000
_cell.length_b   1.000
_cell.length_c   1.000
_cell.angle_alpha   90.00
_cell.angle_beta   90.00
_cell.angle_gamma   90.00
#
_symmetry.space_group_name_H-M   'P 1'
#
loop_
_entity.id
_entity.type
_entity.pdbx_description
1 polymer ?
#
loop_
_entity_poly.entity_id
_entity_poly.type
_entity_poly.pdbx_seq_one_letter_code
_entity_poly.pdbx_strand_id
1 'polypeptide(L)'
;MVAKSLTKLVDEAIIPALLLIIAKLVGLFLASFLLNLKFEVENQSFLGIFPSIGYSDINAYILAENYSNLTMFIVAVFGTIYILIKAHFLHDSHVKPKLQLTLAKKNLEWLITSSYNLYHQALIWLIFLWLTVGFLILSTALKITYLQISVAAFVIAANLTWVFVIDLE
;
A
#
# COMPACT_ATOMS: atom_id res chain seq x y z
N MET A 1 -21.48 20.16 -2.81
CA MET A 1 -20.47 19.82 -1.77
C MET A 1 -19.91 18.42 -1.97
N VAL A 2 -20.72 17.38 -2.16
CA VAL A 2 -20.31 15.97 -2.36
C VAL A 2 -19.33 15.76 -3.52
N ALA A 3 -19.55 16.42 -4.68
CA ALA A 3 -18.67 16.27 -5.85
C ALA A 3 -17.22 16.70 -5.59
N LYS A 4 -17.00 17.83 -4.87
CA LYS A 4 -15.63 18.29 -4.52
C LYS A 4 -14.91 17.32 -3.55
N SER A 5 -15.65 16.73 -2.61
CA SER A 5 -15.09 15.74 -1.68
C SER A 5 -14.70 14.46 -2.40
N LEU A 6 -15.53 14.02 -3.35
CA LEU A 6 -15.25 12.81 -4.14
C LEU A 6 -14.02 12.99 -5.06
N THR A 7 -13.93 14.15 -5.73
CA THR A 7 -12.77 14.47 -6.58
C THR A 7 -11.47 14.46 -5.77
N LYS A 8 -11.48 15.08 -4.58
CA LYS A 8 -10.31 15.09 -3.70
C LYS A 8 -9.92 13.67 -3.26
N LEU A 9 -10.90 12.81 -2.92
CA LEU A 9 -10.65 11.43 -2.55
C LEU A 9 -9.99 10.64 -3.69
N VAL A 10 -10.48 10.84 -4.91
CA VAL A 10 -9.90 10.21 -6.11
C VAL A 10 -8.47 10.69 -6.33
N ASP A 11 -8.23 12.00 -6.26
CA ASP A 11 -6.89 12.58 -6.45
C ASP A 11 -5.89 12.05 -5.42
N GLU A 12 -6.28 11.95 -4.15
CA GLU A 12 -5.42 11.43 -3.09
C GLU A 12 -5.22 9.90 -3.16
N ALA A 13 -6.13 9.15 -3.80
CA ALA A 13 -6.05 7.70 -3.98
C ALA A 13 -5.10 7.29 -5.12
N ILE A 14 -4.82 8.18 -6.07
CA ILE A 14 -3.97 7.88 -7.25
C ILE A 14 -2.57 7.43 -6.83
N ILE A 15 -1.94 8.14 -5.89
CA ILE A 15 -0.56 7.83 -5.46
C ILE A 15 -0.47 6.47 -4.77
N PRO A 16 -1.30 6.14 -3.76
CA PRO A 16 -1.33 4.80 -3.18
C PRO A 16 -1.57 3.70 -4.22
N ALA A 17 -2.56 3.88 -5.10
CA ALA A 17 -2.88 2.90 -6.14
C ALA A 17 -1.67 2.65 -7.06
N LEU A 18 -1.04 3.71 -7.55
CA LEU A 18 0.13 3.62 -8.43
C LEU A 18 1.31 2.93 -7.72
N LEU A 19 1.57 3.27 -6.46
CA LEU A 19 2.63 2.66 -5.66
C LEU A 19 2.40 1.16 -5.48
N LEU A 20 1.17 0.70 -5.25
CA LEU A 20 0.86 -0.72 -5.11
C LEU A 20 1.02 -1.48 -6.43
N ILE A 21 0.61 -0.89 -7.56
CA ILE A 21 0.81 -1.47 -8.89
C ILE A 21 2.32 -1.61 -9.19
N ILE A 22 3.09 -0.55 -8.94
CA ILE A 22 4.55 -0.57 -9.13
C ILE A 22 5.18 -1.61 -8.20
N ALA A 23 4.77 -1.66 -6.94
CA ALA A 23 5.28 -2.63 -5.97
C ALA A 23 5.02 -4.08 -6.40
N LYS A 24 3.84 -4.35 -6.97
CA LYS A 24 3.51 -5.67 -7.52
C LYS A 24 4.43 -6.03 -8.69
N LEU A 25 4.63 -5.11 -9.64
CA LEU A 25 5.52 -5.32 -10.78
C LEU A 25 6.98 -5.50 -10.33
N VAL A 26 7.47 -4.63 -9.46
CA VAL A 26 8.83 -4.74 -8.90
C VAL A 26 9.00 -6.07 -8.17
N GLY A 27 7.99 -6.52 -7.42
CA GLY A 27 8.00 -7.80 -6.74
C GLY A 27 8.14 -8.99 -7.69
N LEU A 28 7.46 -8.97 -8.84
CA LEU A 28 7.60 -9.99 -9.90
C LEU A 28 9.03 -10.04 -10.44
N PHE A 29 9.61 -8.89 -10.79
CA PHE A 29 10.98 -8.82 -11.30
C PHE A 29 12.01 -9.21 -10.25
N LEU A 30 11.87 -8.76 -9.01
CA LEU A 30 12.75 -9.13 -7.90
C LEU A 30 12.71 -10.64 -7.65
N ALA A 31 11.52 -11.24 -7.60
CA ALA A 31 11.38 -12.68 -7.42
C ALA A 31 12.04 -13.46 -8.56
N SER A 32 11.80 -13.05 -9.80
CA SER A 32 12.37 -13.69 -10.99
C SER A 32 13.90 -13.60 -10.98
N PHE A 33 14.45 -12.45 -10.62
CA PHE A 33 15.90 -12.24 -10.53
C PHE A 33 16.54 -13.01 -9.37
N LEU A 34 16.00 -12.89 -8.16
CA LEU A 34 16.60 -13.51 -6.95
C LEU A 34 16.52 -15.05 -6.97
N LEU A 35 15.46 -15.59 -7.58
CA LEU A 35 15.20 -17.01 -7.61
C LEU A 35 15.61 -17.64 -8.95
N ASN A 36 16.21 -16.86 -9.86
CA ASN A 36 16.63 -17.30 -11.21
C ASN A 36 15.46 -17.96 -12.00
N LEU A 37 14.26 -17.42 -11.87
CA LEU A 37 13.09 -17.93 -12.57
C LEU A 37 13.13 -17.47 -14.03
N LYS A 38 12.99 -18.42 -14.98
CA LYS A 38 12.88 -18.10 -16.39
C LYS A 38 11.49 -17.54 -16.68
N PHE A 39 11.44 -16.36 -17.23
CA PHE A 39 10.19 -15.73 -17.66
C PHE A 39 10.32 -15.23 -19.09
N GLU A 40 9.21 -15.17 -19.78
CA GLU A 40 9.07 -14.62 -21.12
C GLU A 40 8.07 -13.48 -21.06
N VAL A 41 8.34 -12.41 -21.82
CA VAL A 41 7.40 -11.31 -21.95
C VAL A 41 6.49 -11.61 -23.12
N GLU A 42 5.25 -11.93 -22.84
CA GLU A 42 4.25 -12.19 -23.87
C GLU A 42 3.60 -10.88 -24.33
N ASN A 43 3.52 -10.70 -25.66
CA ASN A 43 2.87 -9.54 -26.25
C ASN A 43 1.32 -9.61 -26.17
N GLN A 44 0.76 -10.72 -25.68
CA GLN A 44 -0.66 -10.88 -25.45
C GLN A 44 -0.99 -10.42 -24.05
N SER A 45 -1.41 -9.18 -23.93
CA SER A 45 -1.79 -8.60 -22.65
C SER A 45 -3.29 -8.67 -22.41
N PHE A 46 -3.68 -8.75 -21.15
CA PHE A 46 -5.04 -8.43 -20.73
C PHE A 46 -5.35 -6.98 -21.16
N LEU A 47 -6.32 -6.81 -22.04
CA LEU A 47 -6.72 -5.53 -22.68
C LEU A 47 -5.72 -4.92 -23.67
N GLY A 48 -4.65 -5.61 -24.09
CA GLY A 48 -3.70 -5.09 -25.08
C GLY A 48 -2.83 -3.91 -24.65
N ILE A 49 -2.86 -3.52 -23.35
CA ILE A 49 -2.21 -2.31 -22.86
C ILE A 49 -0.90 -2.62 -22.13
N PHE A 50 -0.82 -3.76 -21.45
CA PHE A 50 0.35 -4.14 -20.66
C PHE A 50 0.91 -5.49 -21.11
N PRO A 51 2.23 -5.65 -21.27
CA PRO A 51 2.83 -6.94 -21.52
C PRO A 51 2.56 -7.89 -20.35
N SER A 52 2.18 -9.13 -20.61
CA SER A 52 2.09 -10.17 -19.59
C SER A 52 3.43 -10.86 -19.41
N ILE A 53 3.73 -11.25 -18.18
CA ILE A 53 4.92 -12.04 -17.85
C ILE A 53 4.47 -13.49 -17.75
N GLY A 54 4.90 -14.30 -18.71
CA GLY A 54 4.68 -15.74 -18.72
C GLY A 54 5.82 -16.48 -18.03
N TYR A 55 5.51 -17.56 -17.35
CA TYR A 55 6.49 -18.49 -16.76
C TYR A 55 6.32 -19.88 -17.39
N SER A 56 7.42 -20.53 -17.72
CA SER A 56 7.40 -21.87 -18.35
C SER A 56 6.89 -22.96 -17.40
N ASP A 57 6.95 -22.73 -16.08
CA ASP A 57 6.51 -23.65 -15.04
C ASP A 57 5.50 -22.98 -14.10
N ILE A 58 4.42 -23.70 -13.81
CA ILE A 58 3.36 -23.23 -12.88
C ILE A 58 3.90 -22.97 -11.47
N ASN A 59 4.88 -23.74 -10.99
CA ASN A 59 5.48 -23.53 -9.69
C ASN A 59 6.31 -22.24 -9.67
N ALA A 60 7.03 -21.94 -10.76
CA ALA A 60 7.75 -20.69 -10.92
C ALA A 60 6.79 -19.49 -10.91
N TYR A 61 5.66 -19.61 -11.60
CA TYR A 61 4.59 -18.62 -11.58
C TYR A 61 4.04 -18.38 -10.15
N ILE A 62 3.64 -19.45 -9.46
CA ILE A 62 3.11 -19.37 -8.09
C ILE A 62 4.14 -18.72 -7.16
N LEU A 63 5.41 -19.08 -7.28
CA LEU A 63 6.47 -18.54 -6.44
C LEU A 63 6.69 -17.05 -6.71
N ALA A 64 6.78 -16.64 -7.98
CA ALA A 64 6.93 -15.24 -8.37
C ALA A 64 5.73 -14.40 -7.89
N GLU A 65 4.50 -14.89 -8.06
CA GLU A 65 3.29 -14.21 -7.61
C GLU A 65 3.22 -14.09 -6.09
N ASN A 66 3.67 -15.08 -5.31
CA ASN A 66 3.74 -14.98 -3.86
C ASN A 66 4.65 -13.83 -3.40
N TYR A 67 5.86 -13.73 -3.97
CA TYR A 67 6.79 -12.65 -3.64
C TYR A 67 6.27 -11.29 -4.13
N SER A 68 5.65 -11.25 -5.30
CA SER A 68 5.02 -10.05 -5.85
C SER A 68 3.90 -9.54 -4.92
N ASN A 69 3.02 -10.42 -4.51
CA ASN A 69 1.91 -10.12 -3.61
C ASN A 69 2.41 -9.68 -2.23
N LEU A 70 3.46 -10.34 -1.72
CA LEU A 70 4.11 -9.95 -0.46
C LEU A 70 4.73 -8.55 -0.57
N THR A 71 5.42 -8.24 -1.67
CA THR A 71 6.02 -6.92 -1.90
C THR A 71 4.95 -5.83 -1.94
N MET A 72 3.85 -6.06 -2.66
CA MET A 72 2.71 -5.15 -2.69
C MET A 72 2.12 -4.92 -1.29
N PHE A 73 1.93 -5.99 -0.51
CA PHE A 73 1.42 -5.89 0.86
C PHE A 73 2.37 -5.13 1.78
N ILE A 74 3.68 -5.38 1.69
CA ILE A 74 4.70 -4.64 2.46
C ILE A 74 4.60 -3.14 2.17
N VAL A 75 4.47 -2.73 0.91
CA VAL A 75 4.32 -1.31 0.55
C VAL A 75 3.02 -0.73 1.11
N ALA A 76 1.90 -1.47 1.08
CA ALA A 76 0.65 -1.03 1.70
C ALA A 76 0.79 -0.83 3.21
N VAL A 77 1.46 -1.75 3.91
CA VAL A 77 1.74 -1.66 5.35
C VAL A 77 2.62 -0.43 5.66
N PHE A 78 3.74 -0.27 4.95
CA PHE A 78 4.63 0.89 5.18
C PHE A 78 3.95 2.22 4.88
N GLY A 79 3.17 2.30 3.80
CA GLY A 79 2.38 3.50 3.49
C GLY A 79 1.38 3.83 4.61
N THR A 80 0.67 2.82 5.10
CA THR A 80 -0.28 2.97 6.21
C THR A 80 0.45 3.41 7.50
N ILE A 81 1.53 2.74 7.87
CA ILE A 81 2.31 3.12 9.07
C ILE A 81 2.85 4.54 8.95
N TYR A 82 3.40 4.91 7.79
CA TYR A 82 3.93 6.26 7.56
C TYR A 82 2.86 7.33 7.78
N ILE A 83 1.68 7.15 7.21
CA ILE A 83 0.62 8.15 7.33
C ILE A 83 0.02 8.18 8.74
N LEU A 84 -0.09 7.04 9.43
CA LEU A 84 -0.52 6.98 10.83
C LEU A 84 0.46 7.70 11.76
N ILE A 85 1.76 7.49 11.61
CA ILE A 85 2.78 8.22 12.36
C ILE A 85 2.68 9.72 12.08
N LYS A 86 2.49 10.10 10.80
CA LYS A 86 2.31 11.50 10.43
C LYS A 86 1.02 12.08 11.02
N ALA A 87 -0.06 11.33 11.02
CA ALA A 87 -1.33 11.73 11.62
C ALA A 87 -1.20 11.93 13.14
N HIS A 88 -0.50 11.04 13.83
CA HIS A 88 -0.32 11.14 15.27
C HIS A 88 0.60 12.29 15.70
N PHE A 89 1.73 12.53 15.01
CA PHE A 89 2.77 13.45 15.48
C PHE A 89 2.79 14.82 14.78
N LEU A 90 2.27 14.95 13.57
CA LEU A 90 2.47 16.11 12.70
C LEU A 90 1.17 16.83 12.30
N HIS A 91 0.05 16.53 12.96
CA HIS A 91 -1.15 17.29 12.72
C HIS A 91 -1.21 18.59 13.55
N ASP A 92 -1.84 19.60 12.99
CA ASP A 92 -1.86 20.99 13.46
C ASP A 92 -2.32 21.16 14.93
N SER A 93 -3.22 20.32 15.42
CA SER A 93 -3.76 20.42 16.79
C SER A 93 -2.88 19.75 17.86
N HIS A 94 -1.94 18.86 17.51
CA HIS A 94 -1.09 18.14 18.48
C HIS A 94 0.41 18.49 18.42
N VAL A 95 0.83 19.27 17.42
CA VAL A 95 2.24 19.66 17.32
C VAL A 95 2.63 20.52 18.52
N LYS A 96 3.56 20.01 19.34
CA LYS A 96 4.07 20.75 20.50
C LYS A 96 4.74 22.07 20.02
N PRO A 97 4.55 23.21 20.73
CA PRO A 97 5.11 24.50 20.32
C PRO A 97 6.62 24.49 20.08
N LYS A 98 7.38 23.71 20.88
CA LYS A 98 8.83 23.53 20.67
C LYS A 98 9.17 22.86 19.34
N LEU A 99 8.38 21.85 18.93
CA LEU A 99 8.58 21.16 17.66
C LEU A 99 8.21 22.08 16.49
N GLN A 100 7.11 22.81 16.59
CA GLN A 100 6.68 23.78 15.60
C GLN A 100 7.75 24.85 15.38
N LEU A 101 8.31 25.42 16.45
CA LEU A 101 9.41 26.39 16.37
C LEU A 101 10.67 25.79 15.72
N THR A 102 10.98 24.53 16.00
CA THR A 102 12.14 23.84 15.42
C THR A 102 11.94 23.60 13.93
N LEU A 103 10.74 23.21 13.51
CA LEU A 103 10.39 23.02 12.12
C LEU A 103 10.42 24.34 11.35
N ALA A 104 9.88 25.42 11.96
CA ALA A 104 9.92 26.78 11.39
C ALA A 104 11.36 27.25 11.16
N LYS A 105 12.24 27.10 12.15
CA LYS A 105 13.67 27.45 12.01
C LYS A 105 14.39 26.69 10.89
N LYS A 106 13.89 25.50 10.51
CA LYS A 106 14.46 24.66 9.45
C LYS A 106 13.73 24.77 8.11
N ASN A 107 12.76 25.68 7.98
CA ASN A 107 11.86 25.79 6.83
C ASN A 107 11.12 24.49 6.52
N LEU A 108 10.74 23.72 7.54
CA LEU A 108 10.03 22.44 7.44
C LEU A 108 8.57 22.54 7.90
N GLU A 109 7.99 23.75 7.97
CA GLU A 109 6.59 23.97 8.39
C GLU A 109 5.58 23.24 7.48
N TRP A 110 5.95 23.00 6.24
CA TRP A 110 5.14 22.26 5.27
C TRP A 110 4.85 20.81 5.68
N LEU A 111 5.60 20.27 6.65
CA LEU A 111 5.33 18.94 7.23
C LEU A 111 4.11 18.94 8.14
N ILE A 112 3.73 20.10 8.68
CA ILE A 112 2.55 20.25 9.52
C ILE A 112 1.34 20.35 8.58
N THR A 113 0.44 19.40 8.71
CA THR A 113 -0.74 19.30 7.84
C THR A 113 -2.01 19.37 8.71
N SER A 114 -3.11 19.87 8.17
CA SER A 114 -4.38 19.87 8.90
C SER A 114 -4.82 18.46 9.26
N SER A 115 -5.33 18.27 10.47
CA SER A 115 -5.83 16.99 11.00
C SER A 115 -6.80 16.33 9.99
N TYR A 116 -7.74 17.07 9.46
CA TYR A 116 -8.70 16.57 8.49
C TYR A 116 -8.04 15.92 7.27
N ASN A 117 -7.01 16.54 6.70
CA ASN A 117 -6.34 16.00 5.53
C ASN A 117 -5.54 14.74 5.87
N LEU A 118 -4.89 14.69 7.04
CA LEU A 118 -4.10 13.53 7.47
C LEU A 118 -4.97 12.31 7.75
N TYR A 119 -6.07 12.49 8.48
CA TYR A 119 -6.99 11.38 8.75
C TYR A 119 -7.69 10.89 7.49
N HIS A 120 -7.98 11.79 6.55
CA HIS A 120 -8.52 11.40 5.25
C HIS A 120 -7.51 10.56 4.44
N GLN A 121 -6.24 10.96 4.41
CA GLN A 121 -5.17 10.17 3.79
C GLN A 121 -4.96 8.83 4.50
N ALA A 122 -5.01 8.79 5.84
CA ALA A 122 -4.90 7.56 6.61
C ALA A 122 -6.03 6.59 6.27
N LEU A 123 -7.26 7.09 6.14
CA LEU A 123 -8.40 6.28 5.72
C LEU A 123 -8.20 5.69 4.32
N ILE A 124 -7.69 6.49 3.37
CA ILE A 124 -7.39 6.01 2.01
C ILE A 124 -6.36 4.87 2.05
N TRP A 125 -5.26 5.03 2.79
CA TRP A 125 -4.25 3.99 2.93
C TRP A 125 -4.79 2.73 3.60
N LEU A 126 -5.67 2.86 4.60
CA LEU A 126 -6.36 1.72 5.22
C LEU A 126 -7.28 1.01 4.25
N ILE A 127 -8.02 1.73 3.40
CA ILE A 127 -8.84 1.13 2.35
C ILE A 127 -7.96 0.30 1.40
N PHE A 128 -6.83 0.85 0.93
CA PHE A 128 -5.91 0.12 0.06
C PHE A 128 -5.25 -1.07 0.77
N LEU A 129 -4.93 -0.95 2.06
CA LEU A 129 -4.44 -2.07 2.86
C LEU A 129 -5.47 -3.21 2.90
N TRP A 130 -6.75 -2.92 3.16
CA TRP A 130 -7.81 -3.92 3.18
C TRP A 130 -8.12 -4.48 1.79
N LEU A 131 -8.06 -3.68 0.73
CA LEU A 131 -8.15 -4.17 -0.65
C LEU A 131 -7.01 -5.15 -0.97
N THR A 132 -5.80 -4.85 -0.53
CA THR A 132 -4.64 -5.75 -0.69
C THR A 132 -4.85 -7.05 0.08
N VAL A 133 -5.36 -7.00 1.32
CA VAL A 133 -5.71 -8.21 2.10
C VAL A 133 -6.79 -9.02 1.39
N GLY A 134 -7.84 -8.38 0.89
CA GLY A 134 -8.91 -9.04 0.12
C GLY A 134 -8.35 -9.74 -1.12
N PHE A 135 -7.44 -9.08 -1.83
CA PHE A 135 -6.74 -9.66 -2.97
C PHE A 135 -5.89 -10.88 -2.58
N LEU A 136 -5.15 -10.82 -1.46
CA LEU A 136 -4.37 -11.95 -0.95
C LEU A 136 -5.26 -13.14 -0.57
N ILE A 137 -6.39 -12.89 0.07
CA ILE A 137 -7.37 -13.94 0.42
C ILE A 137 -7.92 -14.59 -0.84
N LEU A 138 -8.30 -13.80 -1.86
CA LEU A 138 -8.76 -14.32 -3.14
C LEU A 138 -7.67 -15.15 -3.83
N SER A 139 -6.43 -14.67 -3.87
CA SER A 139 -5.29 -15.38 -4.44
C SER A 139 -4.99 -16.69 -3.69
N THR A 140 -5.24 -16.73 -2.38
CA THR A 140 -5.13 -17.97 -1.58
C THR A 140 -6.24 -18.95 -1.96
N ALA A 141 -7.47 -18.48 -2.15
CA ALA A 141 -8.57 -19.32 -2.61
C ALA A 141 -8.29 -19.95 -4.00
N LEU A 142 -7.59 -19.21 -4.86
CA LEU A 142 -7.13 -19.68 -6.18
C LEU A 142 -5.84 -20.53 -6.11
N LYS A 143 -5.31 -20.82 -4.93
CA LYS A 143 -4.06 -21.57 -4.68
C LYS A 143 -2.80 -20.92 -5.27
N ILE A 144 -2.81 -19.62 -5.49
CA ILE A 144 -1.67 -18.85 -5.99
C ILE A 144 -0.83 -18.32 -4.82
N THR A 145 -1.45 -18.03 -3.68
CA THR A 145 -0.77 -17.49 -2.49
C THR A 145 -0.88 -18.45 -1.31
N TYR A 146 0.17 -18.53 -0.49
CA TYR A 146 0.17 -19.36 0.71
C TYR A 146 -0.77 -18.79 1.79
N LEU A 147 -1.53 -19.66 2.44
CA LEU A 147 -2.50 -19.30 3.47
C LEU A 147 -1.86 -18.47 4.61
N GLN A 148 -0.65 -18.82 5.01
CA GLN A 148 0.08 -18.12 6.08
C GLN A 148 0.27 -16.63 5.78
N ILE A 149 0.51 -16.28 4.51
CA ILE A 149 0.68 -14.88 4.08
C ILE A 149 -0.63 -14.12 4.26
N SER A 150 -1.76 -14.69 3.83
CA SER A 150 -3.08 -14.05 3.95
C SER A 150 -3.53 -13.90 5.40
N VAL A 151 -3.27 -14.90 6.25
CA VAL A 151 -3.58 -14.82 7.68
C VAL A 151 -2.72 -13.74 8.35
N ALA A 152 -1.42 -13.71 8.10
CA ALA A 152 -0.54 -12.69 8.64
C ALA A 152 -0.96 -11.28 8.17
N ALA A 153 -1.31 -11.14 6.88
CA ALA A 153 -1.77 -9.87 6.32
C ALA A 153 -3.06 -9.38 6.98
N PHE A 154 -4.02 -10.28 7.20
CA PHE A 154 -5.26 -9.94 7.91
C PHE A 154 -4.99 -9.44 9.34
N VAL A 155 -4.15 -10.16 10.10
CA VAL A 155 -3.81 -9.78 11.48
C VAL A 155 -3.12 -8.42 11.52
N ILE A 156 -2.17 -8.15 10.61
CA ILE A 156 -1.47 -6.86 10.54
C ILE A 156 -2.45 -5.74 10.18
N ALA A 157 -3.32 -5.94 9.18
CA ALA A 157 -4.30 -4.94 8.78
C ALA A 157 -5.30 -4.63 9.90
N ALA A 158 -5.77 -5.64 10.63
CA ALA A 158 -6.66 -5.47 11.78
C ALA A 158 -5.99 -4.65 12.89
N ASN A 159 -4.71 -4.94 13.20
CA ASN A 159 -3.97 -4.16 14.21
C ASN A 159 -3.76 -2.71 13.78
N LEU A 160 -3.40 -2.44 12.52
CA LEU A 160 -3.23 -1.07 12.03
C LEU A 160 -4.55 -0.29 12.03
N THR A 161 -5.67 -0.97 11.70
CA THR A 161 -7.00 -0.37 11.79
C THR A 161 -7.34 -0.05 13.26
N TRP A 162 -7.01 -0.94 14.18
CA TRP A 162 -7.21 -0.70 15.61
C TRP A 162 -6.42 0.52 16.11
N VAL A 163 -5.15 0.64 15.71
CA VAL A 163 -4.31 1.82 16.04
C VAL A 163 -4.95 3.10 15.50
N PHE A 164 -5.46 3.08 14.26
CA PHE A 164 -6.15 4.23 13.67
C PHE A 164 -7.41 4.63 14.46
N VAL A 165 -8.21 3.66 14.90
CA VAL A 165 -9.42 3.93 15.69
C VAL A 165 -9.08 4.57 17.02
N ILE A 166 -8.05 4.08 17.72
CA ILE A 166 -7.58 4.67 18.99
C ILE A 166 -7.09 6.12 18.80
N ASP A 167 -6.44 6.41 17.68
CA ASP A 167 -5.92 7.76 17.41
C ASP A 167 -7.02 8.78 17.04
N LEU A 168 -8.23 8.28 16.73
CA LEU A 168 -9.41 9.12 16.47
C LEU A 168 -10.19 9.50 17.73
N GLU A 169 -10.04 8.75 18.84
CA GLU A 169 -10.68 9.01 20.15
C GLU A 169 -9.92 10.08 20.94
#